data_f60a0b106c113e37500d301fe994f60c
#
_entry.id   f60a0b106c113e37500d301fe994f60c
#
_cell.length_a   1.000
_cell.length_b   1.000
_cell.length_c   1.000
_cell.angle_alpha   90.00
_cell.angle_beta   90.00
_cell.angle_gamma   90.00
#
_symmetry.space_group_name_H-M   'P 1'
#
loop_
_entity.id
_entity.type
_entity.pdbx_description
1 polymer ?
#
loop_
_entity_poly.entity_id
_entity_poly.type
_entity_poly.pdbx_seq_one_letter_code
_entity_poly.pdbx_strand_id
1 'polypeptide(L)'
;NVPKTANDEGPMPKPLLCDPALLTRDLSGRRYVVTGANAGIGLVTAKQLALQGAHVVLACRRVAEAEARISEIVAEHPNAKLEARELDLGSLASVRRFAERVNADFDRLDGLVNNAGVMNTPKQTTADGFEMQIGVNHLGHFLLTELLLDLLKRSAPSRIVNVSSCFHDKAMGRDGDVKVDDLFYERRKYDGW
;
A
#
# COMPACT_ATOMS: atom_id res chain seq x y z
N ASN A 1 -3.17 27.65 -34.81
CA ASN A 1 -3.82 26.71 -33.89
C ASN A 1 -4.50 25.61 -34.73
N VAL A 2 -3.77 24.54 -35.00
CA VAL A 2 -4.33 23.34 -35.61
C VAL A 2 -4.79 22.46 -34.42
N PRO A 3 -6.05 22.01 -34.35
CA PRO A 3 -6.48 21.09 -33.31
C PRO A 3 -5.71 19.79 -33.48
N LYS A 4 -5.07 19.30 -32.41
CA LYS A 4 -4.49 17.96 -32.37
C LYS A 4 -5.61 16.95 -32.68
N THR A 5 -5.45 16.18 -33.75
CA THR A 5 -6.35 15.08 -34.07
C THR A 5 -6.12 13.94 -33.08
N ALA A 6 -7.18 13.24 -32.72
CA ALA A 6 -7.22 12.15 -31.73
C ALA A 6 -6.34 10.91 -32.06
N ASN A 7 -5.46 10.98 -33.06
CA ASN A 7 -4.66 9.86 -33.55
C ASN A 7 -3.14 10.01 -33.32
N ASP A 8 -2.71 10.99 -32.49
CA ASP A 8 -1.28 11.18 -32.16
C ASP A 8 -0.90 10.51 -30.83
N GLU A 9 -1.65 9.51 -30.39
CA GLU A 9 -1.19 8.63 -29.33
C GLU A 9 -0.15 7.68 -29.93
N GLY A 10 1.11 7.96 -29.63
CA GLY A 10 2.20 7.02 -29.89
C GLY A 10 1.86 5.64 -29.29
N PRO A 11 2.52 4.56 -29.74
CA PRO A 11 2.20 3.21 -29.27
C PRO A 11 2.28 3.19 -27.74
N MET A 12 1.22 2.71 -27.09
CA MET A 12 1.19 2.56 -25.63
C MET A 12 2.47 1.86 -25.18
N PRO A 13 3.17 2.38 -24.16
CA PRO A 13 4.37 1.73 -23.67
C PRO A 13 4.03 0.29 -23.30
N LYS A 14 4.89 -0.65 -23.73
CA LYS A 14 4.72 -2.06 -23.39
C LYS A 14 4.63 -2.19 -21.86
N PRO A 15 3.68 -2.97 -21.34
CA PRO A 15 3.58 -3.17 -19.89
C PRO A 15 4.91 -3.70 -19.36
N LEU A 16 5.40 -3.10 -18.28
CA LEU A 16 6.55 -3.61 -17.53
C LEU A 16 6.11 -4.91 -16.86
N LEU A 17 6.47 -6.03 -17.46
CA LEU A 17 6.23 -7.34 -16.88
C LEU A 17 7.37 -7.69 -15.92
N CYS A 18 7.00 -8.28 -14.78
CA CYS A 18 7.97 -8.86 -13.86
C CYS A 18 8.68 -10.03 -14.56
N ASP A 19 10.00 -10.12 -14.36
CA ASP A 19 10.74 -11.31 -14.81
C ASP A 19 10.14 -12.55 -14.13
N PRO A 20 9.67 -13.55 -14.89
CA PRO A 20 9.09 -14.77 -14.34
C PRO A 20 10.01 -15.50 -13.34
N ALA A 21 11.33 -15.41 -13.51
CA ALA A 21 12.29 -15.98 -12.57
C ALA A 21 12.20 -15.38 -11.16
N LEU A 22 11.76 -14.13 -11.04
CA LEU A 22 11.54 -13.50 -9.74
C LEU A 22 10.31 -14.06 -9.00
N LEU A 23 9.33 -14.58 -9.74
CA LEU A 23 8.11 -15.16 -9.17
C LEU A 23 8.30 -16.56 -8.58
N THR A 24 9.44 -17.20 -8.88
CA THR A 24 9.80 -18.54 -8.35
C THR A 24 10.90 -18.47 -7.29
N ARG A 25 11.34 -17.26 -6.93
CA ARG A 25 12.40 -17.08 -5.94
C ARG A 25 11.93 -17.55 -4.56
N ASP A 26 12.75 -18.35 -3.88
CA ASP A 26 12.47 -18.76 -2.49
C ASP A 26 12.60 -17.57 -1.53
N LEU A 27 11.51 -17.29 -0.81
CA LEU A 27 11.41 -16.27 0.24
C LEU A 27 11.16 -16.89 1.62
N SER A 28 11.44 -18.19 1.78
CA SER A 28 11.28 -18.87 3.08
C SER A 28 12.04 -18.16 4.19
N GLY A 29 11.41 -18.03 5.35
CA GLY A 29 11.96 -17.30 6.51
C GLY A 29 11.88 -15.78 6.42
N ARG A 30 11.39 -15.21 5.31
CA ARG A 30 11.16 -13.78 5.16
C ARG A 30 9.80 -13.36 5.63
N ARG A 31 9.70 -12.12 6.16
CA ARG A 31 8.45 -11.53 6.66
C ARG A 31 8.14 -10.22 5.96
N TYR A 32 6.87 -10.09 5.55
CA TYR A 32 6.38 -8.91 4.85
C TYR A 32 5.11 -8.38 5.49
N VAL A 33 4.95 -7.06 5.46
CA VAL A 33 3.69 -6.38 5.76
C VAL A 33 3.20 -5.72 4.48
N VAL A 34 1.95 -5.98 4.10
CA VAL A 34 1.30 -5.37 2.94
C VAL A 34 0.04 -4.64 3.41
N THR A 35 -0.01 -3.32 3.25
CA THR A 35 -1.18 -2.53 3.62
C THR A 35 -2.27 -2.60 2.55
N GLY A 36 -3.55 -2.62 2.95
CA GLY A 36 -4.68 -2.73 2.03
C GLY A 36 -4.73 -4.06 1.28
N ALA A 37 -4.30 -5.15 1.92
CA ALA A 37 -4.12 -6.45 1.28
C ALA A 37 -5.37 -7.36 1.30
N ASN A 38 -6.54 -6.86 1.72
CA ASN A 38 -7.80 -7.63 1.66
C ASN A 38 -8.41 -7.68 0.24
N ALA A 39 -7.91 -6.91 -0.73
CA ALA A 39 -8.40 -6.87 -2.10
C ALA A 39 -7.34 -6.34 -3.09
N GLY A 40 -7.63 -6.43 -4.38
CA GLY A 40 -6.89 -5.78 -5.46
C GLY A 40 -5.40 -6.12 -5.52
N ILE A 41 -4.57 -5.12 -5.82
CA ILE A 41 -3.11 -5.27 -6.00
C ILE A 41 -2.46 -5.79 -4.71
N GLY A 42 -2.86 -5.27 -3.54
CA GLY A 42 -2.31 -5.69 -2.25
C GLY A 42 -2.54 -7.17 -1.97
N LEU A 43 -3.73 -7.71 -2.27
CA LEU A 43 -4.05 -9.13 -2.10
C LEU A 43 -3.21 -10.01 -3.03
N VAL A 44 -3.10 -9.62 -4.32
CA VAL A 44 -2.29 -10.35 -5.30
C VAL A 44 -0.81 -10.35 -4.89
N THR A 45 -0.30 -9.21 -4.42
CA THR A 45 1.08 -9.09 -3.91
C THR A 45 1.29 -10.00 -2.69
N ALA A 46 0.38 -9.97 -1.72
CA ALA A 46 0.47 -10.81 -0.52
C ALA A 46 0.41 -12.31 -0.86
N LYS A 47 -0.54 -12.71 -1.74
CA LYS A 47 -0.64 -14.09 -2.24
C LYS A 47 0.68 -14.52 -2.89
N GLN A 48 1.22 -13.73 -3.82
CA GLN A 48 2.45 -14.08 -4.54
C GLN A 48 3.64 -14.25 -3.59
N LEU A 49 3.84 -13.33 -2.64
CA LEU A 49 4.92 -13.45 -1.65
C LEU A 49 4.77 -14.71 -0.78
N ALA A 50 3.53 -15.03 -0.37
CA ALA A 50 3.27 -16.23 0.43
C ALA A 50 3.49 -17.53 -0.36
N LEU A 51 3.15 -17.56 -1.66
CA LEU A 51 3.43 -18.70 -2.54
C LEU A 51 4.93 -18.95 -2.73
N GLN A 52 5.75 -17.92 -2.56
CA GLN A 52 7.21 -18.02 -2.54
C GLN A 52 7.79 -18.40 -1.16
N GLY A 53 6.94 -18.73 -0.19
CA GLY A 53 7.34 -19.21 1.15
C GLY A 53 7.47 -18.13 2.23
N ALA A 54 7.21 -16.87 1.90
CA ALA A 54 7.23 -15.78 2.89
C ALA A 54 6.06 -15.87 3.87
N HIS A 55 6.26 -15.34 5.07
CA HIS A 55 5.18 -15.02 6.00
C HIS A 55 4.69 -13.59 5.73
N VAL A 56 3.41 -13.41 5.42
CA VAL A 56 2.86 -12.13 5.00
C VAL A 56 1.70 -11.69 5.88
N VAL A 57 1.81 -10.48 6.44
CA VAL A 57 0.75 -9.82 7.18
C VAL A 57 -0.10 -9.00 6.21
N LEU A 58 -1.38 -9.32 6.11
CA LEU A 58 -2.41 -8.55 5.42
C LEU A 58 -2.90 -7.47 6.40
N ALA A 59 -2.35 -6.27 6.30
CA ALA A 59 -2.70 -5.15 7.16
C ALA A 59 -3.87 -4.36 6.54
N CYS A 60 -5.05 -4.39 7.16
CA CYS A 60 -6.25 -3.74 6.63
C CYS A 60 -7.27 -3.41 7.72
N ARG A 61 -8.23 -2.55 7.40
CA ARG A 61 -9.32 -2.18 8.32
C ARG A 61 -10.34 -3.31 8.51
N ARG A 62 -10.60 -4.08 7.45
CA ARG A 62 -11.63 -5.13 7.40
C ARG A 62 -10.98 -6.50 7.54
N VAL A 63 -10.61 -6.84 8.78
CA VAL A 63 -9.89 -8.09 9.11
C VAL A 63 -10.67 -9.33 8.65
N ALA A 64 -11.98 -9.38 8.90
CA ALA A 64 -12.82 -10.53 8.51
C ALA A 64 -12.79 -10.78 6.97
N GLU A 65 -12.73 -9.73 6.15
CA GLU A 65 -12.58 -9.92 4.71
C GLU A 65 -11.20 -10.47 4.34
N ALA A 66 -10.15 -10.01 5.00
CA ALA A 66 -8.80 -10.53 4.79
C ALA A 66 -8.71 -12.00 5.22
N GLU A 67 -9.32 -12.38 6.35
CA GLU A 67 -9.37 -13.77 6.82
C GLU A 67 -10.12 -14.69 5.85
N ALA A 68 -11.23 -14.22 5.25
CA ALA A 68 -11.93 -14.98 4.21
C ALA A 68 -11.02 -15.21 2.99
N ARG A 69 -10.27 -14.18 2.54
CA ARG A 69 -9.31 -14.31 1.43
C ARG A 69 -8.14 -15.22 1.78
N ILE A 70 -7.64 -15.17 3.01
CA ILE A 70 -6.61 -16.09 3.50
C ILE A 70 -7.12 -17.52 3.43
N SER A 71 -8.36 -17.77 3.90
CA SER A 71 -8.95 -19.11 3.88
C SER A 71 -9.07 -19.66 2.45
N GLU A 72 -9.48 -18.85 1.47
CA GLU A 72 -9.52 -19.22 0.05
C GLU A 72 -8.11 -19.57 -0.47
N ILE A 73 -7.10 -18.74 -0.15
CA ILE A 73 -5.72 -18.96 -0.61
C ILE A 73 -5.14 -20.24 0.02
N VAL A 74 -5.34 -20.46 1.33
CA VAL A 74 -4.80 -21.62 2.05
C VAL A 74 -5.48 -22.91 1.61
N ALA A 75 -6.77 -22.87 1.22
CA ALA A 75 -7.46 -24.04 0.65
C ALA A 75 -6.80 -24.55 -0.65
N GLU A 76 -6.32 -23.61 -1.50
CA GLU A 76 -5.59 -23.94 -2.72
C GLU A 76 -4.10 -24.20 -2.49
N HIS A 77 -3.53 -23.53 -1.48
CA HIS A 77 -2.08 -23.51 -1.19
C HIS A 77 -1.82 -23.70 0.32
N PRO A 78 -1.91 -24.92 0.84
CA PRO A 78 -1.86 -25.19 2.29
C PRO A 78 -0.58 -24.72 3.00
N ASN A 79 0.50 -24.52 2.26
CA ASN A 79 1.79 -24.06 2.80
C ASN A 79 1.92 -22.54 2.84
N ALA A 80 0.95 -21.77 2.34
CA ALA A 80 0.96 -20.31 2.36
C ALA A 80 0.85 -19.80 3.80
N LYS A 81 1.77 -18.91 4.20
CA LYS A 81 1.83 -18.33 5.54
C LYS A 81 1.29 -16.91 5.50
N LEU A 82 0.01 -16.77 5.81
CA LEU A 82 -0.71 -15.51 5.77
C LEU A 82 -1.39 -15.25 7.11
N GLU A 83 -1.41 -14.03 7.56
CA GLU A 83 -2.21 -13.59 8.71
C GLU A 83 -2.84 -12.21 8.45
N ALA A 84 -4.03 -11.98 8.97
CA ALA A 84 -4.70 -10.69 8.91
C ALA A 84 -4.49 -9.92 10.20
N ARG A 85 -4.16 -8.62 10.09
CA ARG A 85 -4.06 -7.71 11.25
C ARG A 85 -4.76 -6.39 10.96
N GLU A 86 -5.46 -5.90 11.99
CA GLU A 86 -6.15 -4.62 11.91
C GLU A 86 -5.17 -3.47 11.77
N LEU A 87 -5.37 -2.65 10.73
CA LEU A 87 -4.67 -1.39 10.50
C LEU A 87 -5.62 -0.39 9.85
N ASP A 88 -5.95 0.69 10.55
CA ASP A 88 -6.60 1.86 9.98
C ASP A 88 -5.58 2.99 9.83
N LEU A 89 -5.19 3.26 8.58
CA LEU A 89 -4.28 4.37 8.24
C LEU A 89 -4.91 5.75 8.42
N GLY A 90 -6.23 5.82 8.52
CA GLY A 90 -6.96 7.05 8.89
C GLY A 90 -6.99 7.32 10.40
N SER A 91 -6.24 6.56 11.20
CA SER A 91 -6.10 6.75 12.65
C SER A 91 -4.67 6.51 13.10
N LEU A 92 -3.97 7.58 13.47
CA LEU A 92 -2.59 7.48 13.94
C LEU A 92 -2.47 6.59 15.18
N ALA A 93 -3.49 6.55 16.02
CA ALA A 93 -3.56 5.63 17.16
C ALA A 93 -3.60 4.16 16.70
N SER A 94 -4.36 3.84 15.64
CA SER A 94 -4.38 2.49 15.05
C SER A 94 -3.02 2.12 14.46
N VAL A 95 -2.38 3.06 13.75
CA VAL A 95 -1.03 2.85 13.18
C VAL A 95 -0.01 2.54 14.28
N ARG A 96 -0.04 3.26 15.41
CA ARG A 96 0.86 3.01 16.53
C ARG A 96 0.65 1.62 17.14
N ARG A 97 -0.60 1.26 17.45
CA ARG A 97 -0.92 -0.08 17.99
C ARG A 97 -0.49 -1.21 17.05
N PHE A 98 -0.70 -1.03 15.75
CA PHE A 98 -0.26 -2.01 14.75
C PHE A 98 1.27 -2.17 14.76
N ALA A 99 2.01 -1.06 14.71
CA ALA A 99 3.47 -1.08 14.71
C ALA A 99 4.04 -1.65 16.01
N GLU A 100 3.46 -1.34 17.17
CA GLU A 100 3.83 -1.93 18.45
C GLU A 100 3.72 -3.46 18.43
N ARG A 101 2.60 -4.01 17.91
CA ARG A 101 2.40 -5.46 17.78
C ARG A 101 3.40 -6.09 16.82
N VAL A 102 3.66 -5.46 15.67
CA VAL A 102 4.66 -5.96 14.70
C VAL A 102 6.04 -6.00 15.34
N ASN A 103 6.44 -4.93 16.04
CA ASN A 103 7.74 -4.86 16.72
C ASN A 103 7.86 -5.86 17.90
N ALA A 104 6.75 -6.20 18.56
CA ALA A 104 6.75 -7.19 19.64
C ALA A 104 6.80 -8.64 19.13
N ASP A 105 6.09 -8.93 18.04
CA ASP A 105 5.91 -10.30 17.55
C ASP A 105 6.99 -10.71 16.55
N PHE A 106 7.66 -9.75 15.90
CA PHE A 106 8.61 -10.02 14.84
C PHE A 106 10.05 -9.60 15.21
N ASP A 107 10.96 -10.53 15.08
CA ASP A 107 12.40 -10.31 15.21
C ASP A 107 13.01 -9.71 13.93
N ARG A 108 12.29 -9.85 12.78
CA ARG A 108 12.70 -9.32 11.48
C ARG A 108 11.50 -8.89 10.62
N LEU A 109 11.74 -7.93 9.74
CA LEU A 109 10.81 -7.50 8.70
C LEU A 109 11.59 -7.24 7.41
N ASP A 110 11.41 -8.09 6.41
CA ASP A 110 12.17 -8.02 5.15
C ASP A 110 11.56 -7.06 4.14
N GLY A 111 10.26 -6.78 4.28
CA GLY A 111 9.61 -5.80 3.42
C GLY A 111 8.35 -5.19 4.00
N LEU A 112 8.21 -3.89 3.76
CA LEU A 112 7.00 -3.12 4.02
C LEU A 112 6.47 -2.61 2.68
N VAL A 113 5.26 -3.02 2.31
CA VAL A 113 4.58 -2.57 1.09
C VAL A 113 3.45 -1.62 1.48
N ASN A 114 3.68 -0.33 1.35
CA ASN A 114 2.72 0.75 1.54
C ASN A 114 1.83 0.83 0.29
N ASN A 115 0.81 -0.04 0.22
CA ASN A 115 -0.05 -0.20 -0.94
C ASN A 115 -1.45 0.38 -0.74
N ALA A 116 -1.96 0.43 0.49
CA ALA A 116 -3.31 0.94 0.75
C ALA A 116 -3.49 2.36 0.21
N GLY A 117 -4.68 2.65 -0.28
CA GLY A 117 -5.01 3.99 -0.75
C GLY A 117 -6.51 4.18 -0.92
N VAL A 118 -6.92 5.41 -0.78
CA VAL A 118 -8.26 5.89 -1.11
C VAL A 118 -8.15 7.00 -2.15
N MET A 119 -9.12 7.07 -3.04
CA MET A 119 -9.12 8.02 -4.14
C MET A 119 -10.54 8.50 -4.41
N ASN A 120 -10.67 9.75 -4.82
CA ASN A 120 -11.97 10.36 -5.18
C ASN A 120 -13.01 10.21 -4.06
N THR A 121 -12.59 10.46 -2.83
CA THR A 121 -13.50 10.42 -1.68
C THR A 121 -14.29 11.72 -1.58
N PRO A 122 -15.50 11.71 -0.98
CA PRO A 122 -16.10 12.94 -0.50
C PRO A 122 -15.15 13.69 0.45
N LYS A 123 -15.35 15.01 0.62
CA LYS A 123 -14.57 15.76 1.62
C LYS A 123 -14.84 15.18 3.00
N GLN A 124 -13.85 14.52 3.56
CA GLN A 124 -13.88 13.87 4.87
C GLN A 124 -12.53 14.06 5.56
N THR A 125 -12.52 13.89 6.86
CA THR A 125 -11.31 13.92 7.66
C THR A 125 -11.03 12.56 8.29
N THR A 126 -9.76 12.28 8.52
CA THR A 126 -9.32 11.15 9.35
C THR A 126 -9.70 11.37 10.81
N ALA A 127 -9.51 10.34 11.64
CA ALA A 127 -9.73 10.46 13.10
C ALA A 127 -8.88 11.55 13.76
N ASP A 128 -7.76 11.91 13.13
CA ASP A 128 -6.81 12.91 13.63
C ASP A 128 -7.01 14.29 12.95
N GLY A 129 -8.08 14.47 12.15
CA GLY A 129 -8.46 15.75 11.55
C GLY A 129 -7.77 16.10 10.23
N PHE A 130 -6.97 15.19 9.64
CA PHE A 130 -6.35 15.39 8.32
C PHE A 130 -7.36 15.15 7.20
N GLU A 131 -7.17 15.80 6.05
CA GLU A 131 -7.93 15.43 4.85
C GLU A 131 -7.74 13.93 4.56
N MET A 132 -8.82 13.24 4.15
CA MET A 132 -8.88 11.78 4.12
C MET A 132 -7.81 11.17 3.22
N GLN A 133 -7.59 11.70 2.01
CA GLN A 133 -6.66 11.10 1.06
C GLN A 133 -5.20 11.32 1.49
N ILE A 134 -4.83 12.54 1.88
CA ILE A 134 -3.46 12.81 2.38
C ILE A 134 -3.21 12.07 3.70
N GLY A 135 -4.21 11.99 4.56
CA GLY A 135 -4.12 11.30 5.84
C GLY A 135 -3.86 9.80 5.67
N VAL A 136 -4.67 9.11 4.87
CA VAL A 136 -4.56 7.66 4.65
C VAL A 136 -3.39 7.32 3.75
N ASN A 137 -3.28 7.99 2.57
CA ASN A 137 -2.33 7.56 1.55
C ASN A 137 -0.88 7.95 1.90
N HIS A 138 -0.70 9.05 2.64
CA HIS A 138 0.63 9.56 2.97
C HIS A 138 0.93 9.54 4.47
N LEU A 139 0.22 10.31 5.30
CA LEU A 139 0.60 10.51 6.70
C LEU A 139 0.55 9.22 7.52
N GLY A 140 -0.47 8.38 7.32
CA GLY A 140 -0.58 7.07 7.97
C GLY A 140 0.56 6.14 7.58
N HIS A 141 0.92 6.07 6.30
CA HIS A 141 2.05 5.27 5.83
C HIS A 141 3.41 5.83 6.28
N PHE A 142 3.54 7.15 6.30
CA PHE A 142 4.74 7.81 6.82
C PHE A 142 4.99 7.40 8.27
N LEU A 143 3.98 7.56 9.14
CA LEU A 143 4.08 7.16 10.54
C LEU A 143 4.36 5.65 10.70
N LEU A 144 3.66 4.80 9.92
CA LEU A 144 3.89 3.36 9.93
C LEU A 144 5.34 3.02 9.59
N THR A 145 5.87 3.65 8.55
CA THR A 145 7.25 3.45 8.09
C THR A 145 8.24 3.87 9.17
N GLU A 146 8.07 5.04 9.78
CA GLU A 146 8.94 5.54 10.86
C GLU A 146 8.95 4.58 12.06
N LEU A 147 7.78 4.09 12.48
CA LEU A 147 7.66 3.20 13.63
C LEU A 147 8.25 1.79 13.39
N LEU A 148 8.33 1.35 12.13
CA LEU A 148 8.91 0.05 11.75
C LEU A 148 10.35 0.17 11.22
N LEU A 149 10.89 1.39 11.11
CA LEU A 149 12.17 1.64 10.44
C LEU A 149 13.34 0.92 11.10
N ASP A 150 13.39 0.91 12.43
CA ASP A 150 14.48 0.24 13.15
C ASP A 150 14.43 -1.28 12.97
N LEU A 151 13.23 -1.88 12.96
CA LEU A 151 13.06 -3.31 12.66
C LEU A 151 13.50 -3.61 11.21
N LEU A 152 13.12 -2.79 10.26
CA LEU A 152 13.55 -2.90 8.86
C LEU A 152 15.07 -2.77 8.73
N LYS A 153 15.70 -1.78 9.37
CA LYS A 153 17.16 -1.60 9.35
C LYS A 153 17.89 -2.82 9.92
N ARG A 154 17.43 -3.35 11.05
CA ARG A 154 18.04 -4.57 11.66
C ARG A 154 17.85 -5.81 10.79
N SER A 155 16.85 -5.83 9.95
CA SER A 155 16.53 -6.94 9.04
C SER A 155 17.22 -6.85 7.68
N ALA A 156 18.13 -5.92 7.49
CA ALA A 156 18.80 -5.74 6.20
C ALA A 156 19.41 -7.04 5.66
N PRO A 157 19.33 -7.25 4.33
CA PRO A 157 18.70 -6.37 3.32
C PRO A 157 17.19 -6.43 3.34
N SER A 158 16.54 -5.32 3.66
CA SER A 158 15.10 -5.14 3.64
C SER A 158 14.67 -4.10 2.60
N ARG A 159 13.36 -3.98 2.35
CA ARG A 159 12.81 -3.03 1.36
C ARG A 159 11.56 -2.35 1.88
N ILE A 160 11.42 -1.07 1.56
CA ILE A 160 10.18 -0.33 1.66
C ILE A 160 9.71 -0.03 0.24
N VAL A 161 8.49 -0.41 -0.07
CA VAL A 161 7.87 -0.19 -1.37
C VAL A 161 6.66 0.73 -1.19
N ASN A 162 6.71 1.91 -1.76
CA ASN A 162 5.58 2.84 -1.77
C ASN A 162 4.87 2.76 -3.12
N VAL A 163 3.61 2.33 -3.11
CA VAL A 163 2.77 2.32 -4.30
C VAL A 163 2.35 3.76 -4.59
N SER A 164 2.65 4.22 -5.80
CA SER A 164 2.30 5.54 -6.30
C SER A 164 1.30 5.44 -7.46
N SER A 165 1.01 6.53 -8.13
CA SER A 165 0.05 6.57 -9.23
C SER A 165 0.55 7.47 -10.36
N CYS A 166 0.21 7.13 -11.59
CA CYS A 166 0.43 7.98 -12.77
C CYS A 166 -0.41 9.26 -12.73
N PHE A 167 -1.39 9.36 -11.85
CA PHE A 167 -2.22 10.58 -11.71
C PHE A 167 -1.45 11.80 -11.21
N HIS A 168 -0.22 11.65 -10.71
CA HIS A 168 0.66 12.79 -10.42
C HIS A 168 1.32 13.36 -11.68
N ASP A 169 1.27 12.67 -12.81
CA ASP A 169 1.90 13.11 -14.04
C ASP A 169 1.01 14.09 -14.80
N LYS A 170 1.56 15.27 -15.11
CA LYS A 170 0.89 16.31 -15.91
C LYS A 170 0.50 15.79 -17.31
N ALA A 171 1.20 14.80 -17.85
CA ALA A 171 0.85 14.16 -19.11
C ALA A 171 -0.52 13.49 -19.08
N MET A 172 -1.04 13.15 -17.89
CA MET A 172 -2.39 12.63 -17.69
C MET A 172 -3.47 13.73 -17.65
N GLY A 173 -3.13 14.97 -18.04
CA GLY A 173 -4.06 16.11 -18.09
C GLY A 173 -4.43 16.70 -16.73
N ARG A 174 -3.65 16.40 -15.69
CA ARG A 174 -3.86 16.91 -14.35
C ARG A 174 -2.71 17.80 -13.92
N ASP A 175 -3.03 18.73 -12.99
CA ASP A 175 -2.04 19.58 -12.36
C ASP A 175 -1.32 18.82 -11.28
N GLY A 176 -0.51 17.91 -11.37
CA GLY A 176 0.13 17.12 -10.31
C GLY A 176 0.78 17.91 -9.14
N ASP A 177 0.45 19.19 -9.00
CA ASP A 177 1.01 20.06 -7.96
C ASP A 177 0.33 19.84 -6.60
N VAL A 178 1.14 19.51 -5.60
CA VAL A 178 0.73 19.47 -4.20
C VAL A 178 0.75 20.91 -3.65
N LYS A 179 -0.41 21.43 -3.30
CA LYS A 179 -0.53 22.76 -2.67
C LYS A 179 -0.22 22.65 -1.18
N VAL A 180 1.07 22.70 -0.84
CA VAL A 180 1.57 22.46 0.52
C VAL A 180 0.99 23.46 1.54
N ASP A 181 0.64 24.66 1.09
CA ASP A 181 0.04 25.71 1.92
C ASP A 181 -1.45 25.50 2.22
N ASP A 182 -2.10 24.50 1.59
CA ASP A 182 -3.52 24.16 1.78
C ASP A 182 -3.79 22.67 1.55
N LEU A 183 -2.99 21.79 2.19
CA LEU A 183 -3.08 20.34 2.07
C LEU A 183 -4.46 19.78 2.46
N PHE A 184 -5.17 20.48 3.35
CA PHE A 184 -6.44 19.99 3.92
C PHE A 184 -7.67 20.65 3.29
N TYR A 185 -7.48 21.39 2.20
CA TYR A 185 -8.55 22.10 1.49
C TYR A 185 -9.40 23.02 2.38
N GLU A 186 -8.73 23.80 3.21
CA GLU A 186 -9.39 24.77 4.07
C GLU A 186 -9.82 26.02 3.31
N ARG A 187 -9.07 26.37 2.25
CA ARG A 187 -9.29 27.57 1.43
C ARG A 187 -9.79 27.26 0.03
N ARG A 188 -9.36 26.13 -0.57
CA ARG A 188 -9.73 25.71 -1.91
C ARG A 188 -11.01 24.87 -1.91
N LYS A 189 -11.72 24.88 -3.04
CA LYS A 189 -12.79 23.93 -3.27
C LYS A 189 -12.22 22.51 -3.37
N TYR A 190 -12.79 21.60 -2.61
CA TYR A 190 -12.47 20.18 -2.70
C TYR A 190 -13.14 19.54 -3.92
N ASP A 191 -12.42 18.80 -4.71
CA ASP A 191 -12.90 18.08 -5.90
C ASP A 191 -12.71 16.56 -5.83
N GLY A 192 -12.03 16.08 -4.79
CA GLY A 192 -11.78 14.66 -4.57
C GLY A 192 -10.57 14.09 -5.35
N TRP A 193 -9.91 14.94 -6.17
CA TRP A 193 -8.80 14.50 -7.03
C TRP A 193 -7.47 15.14 -6.67
#